data_e41526cd25afff7439558c449d738968
#
_entry.id   e41526cd25afff7439558c449d738968
#
_cell.length_a   1.000
_cell.length_b   1.000
_cell.length_c   1.000
_cell.angle_alpha   90.00
_cell.angle_beta   90.00
_cell.angle_gamma   90.00
#
_symmetry.space_group_name_H-M   'P 1'
#
loop_
_entity.id
_entity.type
_entity.pdbx_description
1 polymer ?
#
loop_
_entity_poly.entity_id
_entity_poly.type
_entity_poly.pdbx_seq_one_letter_code
_entity_poly.pdbx_strand_id
1 'polypeptide(L)'
;MKISADIKPVSYLKLHSADLLNQVNETHRPVIITQNGEPRAVLQDSESYENMRAALGLLKLLAQAENDIRSGNMSNQTQIFNNMEVLLANQ
;
A
#
# COMPACT_ATOMS: atom_id res chain seq x y z
N MET A 1 -11.91 9.96 -5.87
CA MET A 1 -10.87 10.98 -5.55
C MET A 1 -11.47 12.37 -5.69
N LYS A 2 -11.27 13.21 -4.69
CA LYS A 2 -11.66 14.61 -4.77
C LYS A 2 -10.43 15.45 -5.10
N ILE A 3 -10.43 16.10 -6.24
CA ILE A 3 -9.26 16.82 -6.75
C ILE A 3 -8.77 17.89 -5.76
N SER A 4 -9.69 18.68 -5.17
CA SER A 4 -9.31 19.75 -4.26
C SER A 4 -8.78 19.26 -2.91
N ALA A 5 -9.19 18.07 -2.45
CA ALA A 5 -8.79 17.53 -1.16
C ALA A 5 -7.64 16.53 -1.28
N ASP A 6 -7.56 15.79 -2.39
CA ASP A 6 -6.66 14.66 -2.56
C ASP A 6 -5.46 14.97 -3.46
N ILE A 7 -5.40 16.16 -4.05
CA ILE A 7 -4.26 16.62 -4.85
C ILE A 7 -3.81 17.97 -4.33
N LYS A 8 -2.57 18.07 -3.88
CA LYS A 8 -2.01 19.30 -3.31
C LYS A 8 -0.61 19.56 -3.85
N PRO A 9 -0.25 20.83 -4.10
CA PRO A 9 1.12 21.16 -4.49
C PRO A 9 2.08 21.02 -3.31
N VAL A 10 3.36 20.85 -3.63
CA VAL A 10 4.41 20.72 -2.59
C VAL A 10 4.47 21.94 -1.68
N SER A 11 4.14 23.12 -2.18
CA SER A 11 4.09 24.35 -1.37
C SER A 11 3.05 24.24 -0.25
N TYR A 12 1.91 23.62 -0.53
CA TYR A 12 0.88 23.38 0.49
C TYR A 12 1.40 22.41 1.55
N LEU A 13 2.08 21.35 1.14
CA LEU A 13 2.69 20.39 2.08
C LEU A 13 3.69 21.07 3.01
N LYS A 14 4.51 21.98 2.50
CA LYS A 14 5.49 22.71 3.29
C LYS A 14 4.83 23.58 4.36
N LEU A 15 3.72 24.21 4.03
CA LEU A 15 3.05 25.13 4.93
C LEU A 15 2.04 24.46 5.85
N HIS A 16 1.46 23.35 5.43
CA HIS A 16 0.35 22.69 6.12
C HIS A 16 0.59 21.19 6.33
N SER A 17 1.83 20.82 6.66
CA SER A 17 2.18 19.40 6.81
C SER A 17 1.37 18.70 7.90
N ALA A 18 1.17 19.36 9.05
CA ALA A 18 0.38 18.79 10.13
C ALA A 18 -1.08 18.57 9.72
N ASP A 19 -1.66 19.53 9.02
CA ASP A 19 -3.04 19.41 8.54
C ASP A 19 -3.19 18.26 7.55
N LEU A 20 -2.23 18.08 6.64
CA LEU A 20 -2.24 16.97 5.70
C LEU A 20 -2.07 15.63 6.39
N LEU A 21 -1.19 15.54 7.38
CA LEU A 21 -1.03 14.31 8.17
C LEU A 21 -2.33 13.94 8.88
N ASN A 22 -2.99 14.92 9.48
CA ASN A 22 -4.29 14.69 10.12
C ASN A 22 -5.33 14.24 9.11
N GLN A 23 -5.37 14.87 7.94
CA GLN A 23 -6.32 14.53 6.89
C GLN A 23 -6.16 13.07 6.44
N VAL A 24 -4.93 12.63 6.13
CA VAL A 24 -4.72 11.25 5.67
C VAL A 24 -4.98 10.23 6.76
N ASN A 25 -4.69 10.57 8.03
CA ASN A 25 -4.97 9.68 9.14
C ASN A 25 -6.46 9.56 9.44
N GLU A 26 -7.23 10.59 9.23
CA GLU A 26 -8.68 10.58 9.47
C GLU A 26 -9.45 9.97 8.30
N THR A 27 -9.10 10.32 7.08
CA THR A 27 -9.86 9.90 5.89
C THR A 27 -9.38 8.59 5.31
N HIS A 28 -8.14 8.17 5.59
CA HIS A 28 -7.48 7.00 4.98
C HIS A 28 -7.42 7.08 3.45
N ARG A 29 -7.46 8.29 2.90
CA ARG A 29 -7.32 8.53 1.47
C ARG A 29 -5.96 9.15 1.18
N PRO A 30 -5.21 8.61 0.20
CA PRO A 30 -3.92 9.18 -0.15
C PRO A 30 -4.08 10.57 -0.76
N VAL A 31 -3.06 11.40 -0.57
CA VAL A 31 -2.97 12.73 -1.17
C VAL A 31 -1.80 12.73 -2.16
N ILE A 32 -2.09 13.10 -3.40
CA ILE A 32 -1.05 13.22 -4.42
C ILE A 32 -0.40 14.60 -4.28
N ILE A 33 0.93 14.59 -4.14
CA ILE A 33 1.72 15.83 -4.03
C ILE A 33 2.31 16.14 -5.40
N THR A 34 2.01 17.34 -5.89
CA THR A 34 2.49 17.80 -7.20
C THR A 34 3.62 18.81 -7.04
N GLN A 35 4.47 18.85 -8.05
CA GLN A 35 5.51 19.86 -8.17
C GLN A 35 5.52 20.34 -9.64
N ASN A 36 5.40 21.64 -9.83
CA ASN A 36 5.30 22.24 -11.18
C ASN A 36 4.17 21.61 -12.00
N GLY A 37 3.05 21.29 -11.34
CA GLY A 37 1.88 20.70 -11.99
C GLY A 37 1.98 19.21 -12.26
N GLU A 38 3.06 18.55 -11.89
CA GLU A 38 3.26 17.13 -12.12
C GLU A 38 3.19 16.33 -10.82
N PRO A 39 2.55 15.16 -10.82
CA PRO A 39 2.54 14.28 -9.64
C PRO A 39 3.97 13.81 -9.34
N ARG A 40 4.41 14.00 -8.10
CA ARG A 40 5.76 13.65 -7.68
C ARG A 40 5.81 12.66 -6.53
N ALA A 41 4.79 12.67 -5.67
CA ALA A 41 4.77 11.83 -4.48
C ALA A 41 3.34 11.56 -4.05
N VAL A 42 3.19 10.56 -3.20
CA VAL A 42 1.91 10.23 -2.57
C VAL A 42 2.11 10.23 -1.06
N LEU A 43 1.26 10.97 -0.37
CA LEU A 43 1.21 10.98 1.09
C LEU A 43 0.06 10.05 1.51
N GLN A 44 0.38 9.03 2.30
CA GLN A 44 -0.58 8.03 2.73
C GLN A 44 -0.37 7.74 4.22
N ASP A 45 -1.46 7.49 4.94
CA ASP A 45 -1.36 7.06 6.33
C ASP A 45 -0.73 5.67 6.43
N SER A 46 0.00 5.43 7.52
CA SER A 46 0.76 4.20 7.68
C SER A 46 -0.12 2.97 7.78
N GLU A 47 -1.30 3.07 8.39
CA GLU A 47 -2.22 1.95 8.51
C GLU A 47 -2.72 1.46 7.15
N SER A 48 -3.17 2.38 6.29
CA SER A 48 -3.61 2.03 4.93
C SER A 48 -2.48 1.48 4.09
N TYR A 49 -1.28 2.05 4.23
CA TYR A 49 -0.09 1.54 3.54
C TYR A 49 0.23 0.11 3.94
N GLU A 50 0.24 -0.19 5.24
CA GLU A 50 0.51 -1.54 5.72
C GLU A 50 -0.57 -2.53 5.29
N ASN A 51 -1.84 -2.13 5.32
CA ASN A 51 -2.93 -2.96 4.84
C ASN A 51 -2.79 -3.28 3.35
N MET A 52 -2.40 -2.31 2.55
CA MET A 52 -2.15 -2.51 1.13
C MET A 52 -0.99 -3.48 0.90
N ARG A 53 0.10 -3.33 1.64
CA ARG A 53 1.24 -4.24 1.55
C ARG A 53 0.86 -5.66 1.93
N ALA A 54 0.10 -5.83 3.00
CA ALA A 54 -0.38 -7.13 3.43
C ALA A 54 -1.26 -7.77 2.36
N ALA A 55 -2.16 -7.01 1.76
CA ALA A 55 -3.03 -7.49 0.69
C ALA A 55 -2.23 -7.94 -0.53
N LEU A 56 -1.21 -7.17 -0.93
CA LEU A 56 -0.34 -7.53 -2.05
C LEU A 56 0.45 -8.81 -1.75
N GLY A 57 0.94 -8.96 -0.53
CA GLY A 57 1.64 -10.18 -0.11
C GLY A 57 0.73 -11.40 -0.16
N LEU A 58 -0.52 -11.26 0.29
CA LEU A 58 -1.50 -12.33 0.25
C LEU A 58 -1.85 -12.71 -1.19
N LEU A 59 -2.06 -11.72 -2.07
CA LEU A 59 -2.34 -11.96 -3.48
C LEU A 59 -1.19 -12.71 -4.17
N LYS A 60 0.05 -12.33 -3.85
CA LYS A 60 1.24 -13.01 -4.37
C LYS A 60 1.28 -14.48 -3.95
N LEU A 61 0.96 -14.75 -2.69
CA LEU A 61 0.90 -16.12 -2.19
C LEU A 61 -0.19 -16.94 -2.86
N LEU A 62 -1.37 -16.35 -3.06
CA LEU A 62 -2.47 -17.04 -3.75
C LEU A 62 -2.11 -17.36 -5.20
N ALA A 63 -1.46 -16.45 -5.90
CA ALA A 63 -1.00 -16.69 -7.26
C ALA A 63 0.05 -17.80 -7.31
N GLN A 64 0.97 -17.82 -6.36
CA GLN A 64 1.99 -18.86 -6.26
C GLN A 64 1.37 -20.23 -5.95
N ALA A 65 0.41 -20.28 -5.03
CA ALA A 65 -0.29 -21.51 -4.70
C ALA A 65 -1.06 -22.05 -5.89
N GLU A 66 -1.69 -21.20 -6.68
CA GLU A 66 -2.38 -21.59 -7.90
C GLU A 66 -1.41 -22.18 -8.93
N ASN A 67 -0.25 -21.57 -9.12
CA ASN A 67 0.78 -22.10 -10.00
C ASN A 67 1.29 -23.47 -9.55
N ASP A 68 1.49 -23.66 -8.25
CA ASP A 68 1.94 -24.92 -7.70
C ASP A 68 0.91 -26.02 -7.93
N ILE A 69 -0.36 -25.72 -7.81
CA ILE A 69 -1.45 -26.65 -8.10
C ILE A 69 -1.46 -27.03 -9.59
N ARG A 70 -1.34 -26.03 -10.48
CA ARG A 70 -1.35 -26.27 -11.93
C ARG A 70 -0.15 -27.09 -12.40
N SER A 71 1.01 -26.89 -11.79
CA SER A 71 2.23 -27.62 -12.17
C SER A 71 2.32 -29.02 -11.56
N GLY A 72 1.33 -29.41 -10.76
CA GLY A 72 1.37 -30.69 -10.04
C GLY A 72 2.29 -30.67 -8.85
N ASN A 73 2.92 -29.54 -8.56
CA ASN A 73 3.77 -29.35 -7.39
C ASN A 73 2.90 -28.96 -6.18
N MET A 74 2.17 -29.93 -5.68
CA MET A 74 1.45 -29.73 -4.44
C MET A 74 2.46 -29.67 -3.30
N SER A 75 3.19 -28.56 -3.20
CA SER A 75 3.95 -28.30 -1.98
C SER A 75 2.97 -28.30 -0.82
N ASN A 76 3.33 -28.96 0.26
CA ASN A 76 2.43 -29.13 1.39
C ASN A 76 1.99 -27.77 1.94
N GLN A 77 0.87 -27.78 2.66
CA GLN A 77 0.31 -26.56 3.26
C GLN A 77 1.32 -25.86 4.18
N THR A 78 2.19 -26.61 4.83
CA THR A 78 3.22 -26.07 5.71
C THR A 78 4.12 -25.07 4.99
N GLN A 79 4.53 -25.38 3.77
CA GLN A 79 5.38 -24.47 3.00
C GLN A 79 4.64 -23.19 2.63
N ILE A 80 3.36 -23.29 2.31
CA ILE A 80 2.53 -22.11 2.01
C ILE A 80 2.40 -21.22 3.25
N PHE A 81 2.14 -21.80 4.42
CA PHE A 81 2.05 -21.06 5.67
C PHE A 81 3.36 -20.40 6.04
N ASN A 82 4.49 -21.08 5.87
CA ASN A 82 5.81 -20.52 6.15
C ASN A 82 6.10 -19.32 5.24
N ASN A 83 5.75 -19.42 3.96
CA ASN A 83 5.91 -18.31 3.02
C ASN A 83 5.04 -17.10 3.42
N MET A 84 3.83 -17.36 3.90
CA MET A 84 2.94 -16.32 4.38
C MET A 84 3.53 -15.58 5.58
N GLU A 85 4.07 -16.32 6.56
CA GLU A 85 4.70 -15.73 7.74
C GLU A 85 5.89 -14.86 7.36
N VAL A 86 6.74 -15.32 6.44
CA VAL A 86 7.90 -14.55 5.97
C VAL A 86 7.45 -13.26 5.30
N LEU A 87 6.45 -13.32 4.44
CA LEU A 87 5.94 -12.13 3.75
C LEU A 87 5.32 -11.13 4.71
N LEU A 88 4.59 -11.59 5.70
CA LEU A 88 3.97 -10.71 6.69
C LEU A 88 5.01 -10.12 7.65
N ALA A 89 6.04 -10.88 8.00
CA ALA A 89 7.09 -10.43 8.89
C ALA A 89 7.98 -9.34 8.26
N ASN A 90 8.07 -9.29 6.94
CA ASN A 90 8.91 -8.35 6.21
C ASN A 90 8.22 -7.05 5.83
N GLN A 91 7.06 -6.78 6.40
CA GLN A 91 6.32 -5.54 6.14
C GLN A 91 6.68 -4.43 7.11
#